data_0e8e04b7bea0e64a3fe8de72a756bc27
#
_entry.id   0e8e04b7bea0e64a3fe8de72a756bc27
#
_cell.length_a   1.000
_cell.length_b   1.000
_cell.length_c   1.000
_cell.angle_alpha   90.00
_cell.angle_beta   90.00
_cell.angle_gamma   90.00
#
_symmetry.space_group_name_H-M   'P 1'
#
loop_
_entity.id
_entity.type
_entity.pdbx_description
1 polymer ?
#
loop_
_entity_poly.entity_id
_entity_poly.type
_entity_poly.pdbx_seq_one_letter_code
_entity_poly.pdbx_strand_id
1 'polypeptide(L)'
;MKSQITEQDLLQTGNVEFLAKQVVEGFITGLHKSPFHGFSVEFAEHRQYNTGESIKHIDWKLFARTEKLYTKRFEEETNLRCHIIIDRSSSMYFPEEGFNKIRFSVYAAASLIYLMKKQRDAVALSVFSDEVEFVSQAKSSMVHAKMLFNKLEQILASQQKNVNSNISKALHQIAETIHQRSLVIVFSDFMQSGNDDLHAALQHLKYNKHEVILFDVKDKNAELLFDFKNRPYQFIDSESGEKLKLHPNAVKDNYLKALEEYEAQLKLKCTQYHIELVKASLSNNFTQILLPFLMKRNKIK
;
A
#
# COMPACT_ATOMS: atom_id res chain seq x y z
N MET A 1 15.37 -4.56 23.80
CA MET A 1 15.29 -3.73 22.60
C MET A 1 15.45 -4.67 21.40
N LYS A 2 14.38 -5.05 20.70
CA LYS A 2 14.51 -5.79 19.43
C LYS A 2 14.81 -4.75 18.35
N SER A 3 15.85 -4.99 17.60
CA SER A 3 16.39 -4.15 16.53
C SER A 3 15.29 -3.65 15.60
N GLN A 4 15.20 -2.34 15.44
CA GLN A 4 14.45 -1.74 14.33
C GLN A 4 15.06 -2.28 13.06
N ILE A 5 14.21 -2.75 12.14
CA ILE A 5 14.67 -3.19 10.81
C ILE A 5 15.28 -1.98 10.11
N THR A 6 16.55 -2.07 9.81
CA THR A 6 17.33 -1.01 9.14
C THR A 6 17.25 -1.16 7.62
N GLU A 7 17.59 -0.11 6.88
CA GLU A 7 17.71 -0.19 5.41
C GLU A 7 18.72 -1.26 4.98
N GLN A 8 19.78 -1.46 5.77
CA GLN A 8 20.77 -2.52 5.50
C GLN A 8 20.17 -3.92 5.60
N ASP A 9 19.28 -4.15 6.58
CA ASP A 9 18.56 -5.42 6.71
C ASP A 9 17.64 -5.66 5.51
N LEU A 10 16.99 -4.59 5.00
CA LEU A 10 16.14 -4.63 3.83
C LEU A 10 16.91 -4.95 2.54
N LEU A 11 18.13 -4.43 2.42
CA LEU A 11 18.98 -4.65 1.24
C LEU A 11 19.61 -6.05 1.22
N GLN A 12 19.88 -6.64 2.39
CA GLN A 12 20.56 -7.94 2.53
C GLN A 12 19.60 -9.13 2.46
N THR A 13 18.31 -8.91 2.69
CA THR A 13 17.33 -10.00 2.73
C THR A 13 16.87 -10.35 1.31
N GLY A 14 17.36 -11.48 0.77
CA GLY A 14 17.00 -11.97 -0.56
C GLY A 14 15.59 -12.55 -0.70
N ASN A 15 14.81 -12.65 0.40
CA ASN A 15 13.46 -13.21 0.41
C ASN A 15 12.45 -12.19 0.92
N VAL A 16 11.60 -11.71 0.01
CA VAL A 16 10.60 -10.66 0.27
C VAL A 16 9.53 -11.13 1.27
N GLU A 17 9.11 -12.40 1.22
CA GLU A 17 8.13 -12.96 2.18
C GLU A 17 8.71 -13.02 3.60
N PHE A 18 9.97 -13.42 3.74
CA PHE A 18 10.63 -13.48 5.05
C PHE A 18 10.74 -12.09 5.69
N LEU A 19 11.13 -11.10 4.91
CA LEU A 19 11.19 -9.71 5.35
C LEU A 19 9.81 -9.19 5.77
N ALA A 20 8.79 -9.42 4.96
CA ALA A 20 7.41 -9.03 5.26
C ALA A 20 6.94 -9.66 6.59
N LYS A 21 7.26 -10.92 6.81
CA LYS A 21 7.01 -11.61 8.07
C LYS A 21 7.69 -10.93 9.25
N GLN A 22 8.97 -10.61 9.14
CA GLN A 22 9.72 -9.93 10.22
C GLN A 22 9.13 -8.55 10.55
N VAL A 23 8.78 -7.76 9.53
CA VAL A 23 8.15 -6.44 9.71
C VAL A 23 6.84 -6.58 10.47
N VAL A 24 5.94 -7.45 10.01
CA VAL A 24 4.59 -7.58 10.60
C VAL A 24 4.63 -8.25 11.96
N GLU A 25 5.41 -9.31 12.17
CA GLU A 25 5.50 -10.00 13.45
C GLU A 25 6.27 -9.18 14.51
N GLY A 26 7.32 -8.47 14.11
CA GLY A 26 8.01 -7.50 14.98
C GLY A 26 7.05 -6.41 15.47
N PHE A 27 6.16 -5.96 14.61
CA PHE A 27 5.10 -5.02 14.94
C PHE A 27 4.08 -5.62 15.92
N ILE A 28 3.50 -6.78 15.61
CA ILE A 28 2.50 -7.44 16.45
C ILE A 28 3.09 -7.75 17.84
N THR A 29 4.33 -8.21 17.92
CA THR A 29 5.04 -8.48 19.19
C THR A 29 5.31 -7.19 19.98
N GLY A 30 5.57 -6.07 19.30
CA GLY A 30 5.71 -4.75 19.92
C GLY A 30 4.41 -4.24 20.55
N LEU A 31 3.25 -4.58 19.95
CA LEU A 31 1.92 -4.26 20.49
C LEU A 31 1.58 -5.09 21.75
N HIS A 32 2.08 -6.32 21.87
CA HIS A 32 1.83 -7.14 23.06
C HIS A 32 2.47 -6.59 24.36
N LYS A 33 3.34 -5.60 24.27
CA LYS A 33 3.82 -4.84 25.45
C LYS A 33 2.90 -3.67 25.82
N SER A 34 1.89 -3.35 25.01
CA SER A 34 0.80 -2.45 25.33
C SER A 34 -0.34 -3.27 25.96
N PRO A 35 -1.07 -2.78 26.98
CA PRO A 35 -2.08 -3.55 27.70
C PRO A 35 -3.35 -3.88 26.92
N PHE A 36 -3.28 -3.93 25.60
CA PHE A 36 -4.38 -4.35 24.75
C PHE A 36 -4.29 -5.86 24.51
N HIS A 37 -5.11 -6.62 25.20
CA HIS A 37 -5.29 -8.06 25.07
C HIS A 37 -5.67 -8.40 23.61
N GLY A 38 -5.04 -9.47 23.12
CA GLY A 38 -5.26 -9.98 21.78
C GLY A 38 -6.71 -10.35 21.53
N PHE A 39 -7.26 -9.85 20.43
CA PHE A 39 -8.48 -10.40 19.88
C PHE A 39 -8.14 -11.69 19.14
N SER A 40 -8.40 -12.82 19.79
CA SER A 40 -8.59 -14.09 19.12
C SER A 40 -9.90 -14.01 18.36
N VAL A 41 -9.85 -14.00 17.04
CA VAL A 41 -11.05 -14.15 16.18
C VAL A 41 -11.37 -15.63 16.11
N GLU A 42 -11.98 -16.12 17.17
CA GLU A 42 -12.67 -17.42 17.22
C GLU A 42 -13.56 -17.42 18.46
N PHE A 43 -14.70 -16.79 18.35
CA PHE A 43 -15.85 -17.23 19.13
C PHE A 43 -17.12 -16.55 18.55
N ALA A 44 -17.92 -17.31 17.83
CA ALA A 44 -19.31 -16.95 17.61
C ALA A 44 -20.00 -16.98 18.97
N GLU A 45 -20.46 -15.85 19.44
CA GLU A 45 -21.20 -15.73 20.68
C GLU A 45 -22.52 -16.49 20.55
N HIS A 46 -22.76 -17.46 21.40
CA HIS A 46 -24.06 -18.11 21.45
C HIS A 46 -25.05 -17.16 22.13
N ARG A 47 -25.89 -16.52 21.34
CA ARG A 47 -26.99 -15.71 21.86
C ARG A 47 -28.19 -16.58 22.12
N GLN A 48 -28.84 -16.40 23.25
CA GLN A 48 -30.09 -17.08 23.56
C GLN A 48 -31.15 -16.75 22.47
N TYR A 49 -31.79 -17.77 21.92
CA TYR A 49 -32.82 -17.63 20.90
C TYR A 49 -34.02 -16.89 21.47
N ASN A 50 -34.49 -15.88 20.75
CA ASN A 50 -35.73 -15.18 21.08
C ASN A 50 -36.87 -15.67 20.16
N THR A 51 -38.06 -15.90 20.73
CA THR A 51 -39.24 -16.34 20.00
C THR A 51 -39.58 -15.37 18.87
N GLY A 52 -39.63 -15.86 17.61
CA GLY A 52 -39.86 -15.05 16.41
C GLY A 52 -38.61 -14.88 15.50
N GLU A 53 -37.44 -15.32 15.94
CA GLU A 53 -36.24 -15.35 15.08
C GLU A 53 -36.24 -16.58 14.15
N SER A 54 -35.46 -16.52 13.07
CA SER A 54 -35.35 -17.67 12.14
C SER A 54 -34.67 -18.86 12.82
N ILE A 55 -35.34 -20.02 12.77
CA ILE A 55 -34.81 -21.29 13.32
C ILE A 55 -33.63 -21.85 12.56
N LYS A 56 -33.32 -21.30 11.38
CA LYS A 56 -32.22 -21.74 10.50
C LYS A 56 -30.83 -21.65 11.14
N HIS A 57 -30.66 -20.76 12.11
CA HIS A 57 -29.37 -20.48 12.78
C HIS A 57 -29.28 -21.08 14.18
N ILE A 58 -30.24 -21.91 14.60
CA ILE A 58 -30.20 -22.58 15.91
C ILE A 58 -29.07 -23.62 15.93
N ASP A 59 -28.28 -23.63 17.01
CA ASP A 59 -27.32 -24.68 17.27
C ASP A 59 -27.96 -25.91 17.88
N TRP A 60 -28.39 -26.82 17.03
CA TRP A 60 -29.03 -28.07 17.45
C TRP A 60 -28.10 -28.99 18.24
N LYS A 61 -26.79 -28.90 18.08
CA LYS A 61 -25.83 -29.67 18.88
C LYS A 61 -25.73 -29.15 20.31
N LEU A 62 -25.79 -27.84 20.49
CA LEU A 62 -25.79 -27.21 21.80
C LEU A 62 -27.14 -27.44 22.49
N PHE A 63 -28.25 -27.35 21.76
CA PHE A 63 -29.57 -27.69 22.26
C PHE A 63 -29.64 -29.11 22.81
N ALA A 64 -29.11 -30.10 22.09
CA ALA A 64 -29.10 -31.51 22.53
C ALA A 64 -28.29 -31.74 23.84
N ARG A 65 -27.39 -30.80 24.22
CA ARG A 65 -26.61 -30.92 25.46
C ARG A 65 -27.17 -30.08 26.61
N THR A 66 -27.83 -28.98 26.30
CA THR A 66 -28.20 -27.99 27.33
C THR A 66 -29.68 -27.77 27.46
N GLU A 67 -30.50 -28.35 26.56
CA GLU A 67 -31.96 -28.13 26.40
C GLU A 67 -32.34 -26.65 26.26
N LYS A 68 -31.36 -25.77 25.97
CA LYS A 68 -31.55 -24.34 25.77
C LYS A 68 -31.30 -23.99 24.32
N LEU A 69 -32.18 -23.17 23.73
CA LEU A 69 -32.10 -22.74 22.37
C LEU A 69 -31.10 -21.56 22.28
N TYR A 70 -30.04 -21.75 21.50
CA TYR A 70 -29.09 -20.73 21.16
C TYR A 70 -28.99 -20.59 19.63
N THR A 71 -28.91 -19.36 19.18
CA THR A 71 -28.58 -19.01 17.78
C THR A 71 -27.11 -18.80 17.62
N LYS A 72 -26.52 -19.41 16.59
CA LYS A 72 -25.16 -19.06 16.12
C LYS A 72 -25.23 -17.68 15.51
N ARG A 73 -24.59 -16.71 16.13
CA ARG A 73 -24.32 -15.44 15.50
C ARG A 73 -23.09 -15.65 14.62
N PHE A 74 -23.31 -15.72 13.32
CA PHE A 74 -22.23 -15.57 12.37
C PHE A 74 -21.93 -14.08 12.34
N GLU A 75 -20.79 -13.64 12.87
CA GLU A 75 -20.22 -12.39 12.40
C GLU A 75 -19.97 -12.62 10.90
N GLU A 76 -20.58 -11.80 10.05
CA GLU A 76 -20.18 -11.78 8.64
C GLU A 76 -18.68 -11.52 8.64
N GLU A 77 -17.90 -12.54 8.30
CA GLU A 77 -16.50 -12.35 7.95
C GLU A 77 -16.53 -11.39 6.76
N THR A 78 -16.38 -10.10 7.05
CA THR A 78 -16.17 -9.11 6.01
C THR A 78 -14.81 -9.39 5.43
N ASN A 79 -14.76 -10.31 4.47
CA ASN A 79 -13.53 -10.59 3.70
C ASN A 79 -13.15 -9.30 2.98
N LEU A 80 -12.30 -8.50 3.61
CA LEU A 80 -11.76 -7.30 3.01
C LEU A 80 -11.04 -7.69 1.72
N ARG A 81 -11.34 -6.97 0.64
CA ARG A 81 -10.61 -7.09 -0.62
C ARG A 81 -9.64 -5.94 -0.71
N CYS A 82 -8.35 -6.23 -0.66
CA CYS A 82 -7.28 -5.24 -0.78
C CYS A 82 -6.63 -5.34 -2.16
N HIS A 83 -6.60 -4.24 -2.90
CA HIS A 83 -5.88 -4.09 -4.15
C HIS A 83 -4.66 -3.21 -3.93
N ILE A 84 -3.48 -3.77 -4.12
CA ILE A 84 -2.21 -3.05 -4.06
C ILE A 84 -1.78 -2.73 -5.48
N ILE A 85 -1.48 -1.47 -5.75
CA ILE A 85 -1.08 -0.97 -7.06
C ILE A 85 0.30 -0.37 -6.93
N ILE A 86 1.26 -0.82 -7.72
CA ILE A 86 2.64 -0.35 -7.71
C ILE A 86 2.97 0.30 -9.05
N ASP A 87 3.38 1.55 -8.99
CA ASP A 87 4.01 2.26 -10.09
C ASP A 87 5.43 1.71 -10.29
N ARG A 88 5.74 1.34 -11.52
CA ARG A 88 7.02 0.80 -11.94
C ARG A 88 7.69 1.65 -13.02
N SER A 89 7.33 2.92 -13.13
CA SER A 89 8.01 3.89 -14.00
C SER A 89 9.50 4.04 -13.64
N SER A 90 10.26 4.59 -14.56
CA SER A 90 11.70 4.76 -14.36
C SER A 90 12.03 5.66 -13.18
N SER A 91 11.20 6.64 -12.87
CA SER A 91 11.35 7.53 -11.72
C SER A 91 11.35 6.76 -10.38
N MET A 92 10.61 5.65 -10.29
CA MET A 92 10.54 4.83 -9.07
C MET A 92 11.83 4.06 -8.76
N TYR A 93 12.76 3.95 -9.71
CA TYR A 93 14.08 3.35 -9.47
C TYR A 93 15.12 4.35 -8.94
N PHE A 94 14.70 5.59 -8.70
CA PHE A 94 15.55 6.60 -8.06
C PHE A 94 15.53 6.48 -6.52
N PRO A 95 16.67 6.66 -5.83
CA PRO A 95 18.04 6.72 -6.36
C PRO A 95 18.51 5.39 -6.98
N GLU A 96 19.42 5.43 -7.95
CA GLU A 96 19.90 4.21 -8.64
C GLU A 96 20.62 3.24 -7.69
N GLU A 97 21.32 3.78 -6.69
CA GLU A 97 22.03 3.00 -5.69
C GLU A 97 21.32 3.05 -4.33
N GLY A 98 21.38 1.93 -3.61
CA GLY A 98 20.85 1.83 -2.26
C GLY A 98 19.34 1.53 -2.20
N PHE A 99 18.67 2.15 -1.23
CA PHE A 99 17.24 1.96 -0.97
C PHE A 99 16.42 2.98 -1.75
N ASN A 100 15.79 2.54 -2.84
CA ASN A 100 15.02 3.39 -3.75
C ASN A 100 13.50 3.26 -3.58
N LYS A 101 12.75 4.09 -4.33
CA LYS A 101 11.29 4.17 -4.22
C LYS A 101 10.60 2.84 -4.57
N ILE A 102 11.09 2.12 -5.59
CA ILE A 102 10.51 0.83 -5.95
C ILE A 102 10.75 -0.23 -4.87
N ARG A 103 11.92 -0.27 -4.23
CA ARG A 103 12.20 -1.17 -3.10
C ARG A 103 11.29 -0.89 -1.92
N PHE A 104 11.12 0.40 -1.56
CA PHE A 104 10.16 0.82 -0.54
C PHE A 104 8.76 0.28 -0.85
N SER A 105 8.27 0.51 -2.05
CA SER A 105 6.93 0.13 -2.49
C SER A 105 6.73 -1.39 -2.46
N VAL A 106 7.72 -2.15 -2.94
CA VAL A 106 7.69 -3.62 -2.94
C VAL A 106 7.68 -4.18 -1.53
N TYR A 107 8.52 -3.68 -0.63
CA TYR A 107 8.56 -4.16 0.75
C TYR A 107 7.32 -3.77 1.56
N ALA A 108 6.77 -2.58 1.28
CA ALA A 108 5.50 -2.16 1.85
C ALA A 108 4.35 -3.06 1.36
N ALA A 109 4.26 -3.30 0.07
CA ALA A 109 3.28 -4.20 -0.53
C ALA A 109 3.39 -5.62 0.03
N ALA A 110 4.60 -6.16 0.15
CA ALA A 110 4.85 -7.48 0.73
C ALA A 110 4.36 -7.57 2.19
N SER A 111 4.63 -6.55 2.99
CA SER A 111 4.17 -6.47 4.38
C SER A 111 2.64 -6.44 4.48
N LEU A 112 1.98 -5.71 3.57
CA LEU A 112 0.53 -5.67 3.47
C LEU A 112 -0.05 -7.03 3.02
N ILE A 113 0.55 -7.66 2.01
CA ILE A 113 0.15 -9.00 1.55
C ILE A 113 0.26 -10.01 2.69
N TYR A 114 1.36 -9.97 3.47
CA TYR A 114 1.55 -10.86 4.60
C TYR A 114 0.49 -10.63 5.70
N LEU A 115 0.17 -9.36 5.99
CA LEU A 115 -0.87 -8.99 6.94
C LEU A 115 -2.25 -9.49 6.49
N MET A 116 -2.65 -9.23 5.24
CA MET A 116 -3.92 -9.68 4.68
C MET A 116 -4.02 -11.20 4.69
N LYS A 117 -2.96 -11.90 4.30
CA LYS A 117 -2.85 -13.36 4.40
C LYS A 117 -3.10 -13.85 5.84
N LYS A 118 -2.50 -13.20 6.84
CA LYS A 118 -2.66 -13.56 8.26
C LYS A 118 -4.09 -13.34 8.74
N GLN A 119 -4.77 -12.32 8.22
CA GLN A 119 -6.17 -12.00 8.53
C GLN A 119 -7.18 -12.78 7.68
N ARG A 120 -6.71 -13.64 6.76
CA ARG A 120 -7.54 -14.35 5.77
C ARG A 120 -8.31 -13.43 4.81
N ASP A 121 -7.89 -12.19 4.70
CA ASP A 121 -8.45 -11.23 3.75
C ASP A 121 -7.95 -11.50 2.32
N ALA A 122 -8.76 -11.12 1.33
CA ALA A 122 -8.39 -11.28 -0.06
C ALA A 122 -7.48 -10.14 -0.51
N VAL A 123 -6.36 -10.47 -1.17
CA VAL A 123 -5.40 -9.50 -1.67
C VAL A 123 -5.13 -9.68 -3.15
N ALA A 124 -4.95 -8.58 -3.86
CA ALA A 124 -4.54 -8.51 -5.24
C ALA A 124 -3.36 -7.55 -5.41
N LEU A 125 -2.62 -7.73 -6.48
CA LEU A 125 -1.52 -6.89 -6.91
C LEU A 125 -1.74 -6.47 -8.35
N SER A 126 -1.55 -5.19 -8.63
CA SER A 126 -1.44 -4.62 -9.97
C SER A 126 -0.13 -3.86 -10.09
N VAL A 127 0.50 -3.95 -11.24
CA VAL A 127 1.76 -3.27 -11.56
C VAL A 127 1.58 -2.53 -12.88
N PHE A 128 1.99 -1.30 -12.94
CA PHE A 128 1.91 -0.49 -14.14
C PHE A 128 3.16 0.38 -14.32
N SER A 129 3.37 0.81 -15.55
CA SER A 129 4.30 1.87 -15.95
C SER A 129 3.57 2.78 -16.95
N ASP A 130 3.92 2.75 -18.21
CA ASP A 130 3.14 3.38 -19.30
C ASP A 130 1.81 2.65 -19.55
N GLU A 131 1.83 1.34 -19.35
CA GLU A 131 0.66 0.46 -19.43
C GLU A 131 0.55 -0.44 -18.19
N VAL A 132 -0.61 -1.07 -18.05
CA VAL A 132 -0.81 -2.07 -16.98
C VAL A 132 -0.10 -3.36 -17.37
N GLU A 133 0.99 -3.67 -16.67
CA GLU A 133 1.85 -4.83 -16.94
C GLU A 133 1.34 -6.13 -16.28
N PHE A 134 0.68 -5.98 -15.14
CA PHE A 134 0.20 -7.12 -14.37
C PHE A 134 -1.03 -6.75 -13.55
N VAL A 135 -2.02 -7.63 -13.56
CA VAL A 135 -3.21 -7.54 -12.70
C VAL A 135 -3.55 -8.92 -12.18
N SER A 136 -3.72 -9.07 -10.88
CA SER A 136 -4.23 -10.28 -10.26
C SER A 136 -5.64 -10.08 -9.72
N GLN A 137 -6.41 -11.15 -9.63
CA GLN A 137 -7.67 -11.16 -8.88
C GLN A 137 -7.40 -11.19 -7.38
N ALA A 138 -8.27 -10.58 -6.58
CA ALA A 138 -8.19 -10.65 -5.12
C ALA A 138 -8.57 -12.05 -4.62
N LYS A 139 -7.63 -12.75 -3.98
CA LYS A 139 -7.82 -14.08 -3.39
C LYS A 139 -7.12 -14.19 -2.05
N SER A 140 -7.63 -15.03 -1.14
CA SER A 140 -7.07 -15.25 0.20
C SER A 140 -6.21 -16.52 0.32
N SER A 141 -6.03 -17.27 -0.78
CA SER A 141 -5.30 -18.55 -0.74
C SER A 141 -3.79 -18.37 -0.57
N MET A 142 -3.15 -19.33 0.12
CA MET A 142 -1.68 -19.38 0.31
C MET A 142 -0.91 -19.42 -1.01
N VAL A 143 -1.44 -20.18 -1.98
CA VAL A 143 -0.82 -20.31 -3.31
C VAL A 143 -0.81 -18.96 -4.02
N HIS A 144 -1.93 -18.22 -3.91
CA HIS A 144 -2.03 -16.88 -4.49
C HIS A 144 -1.06 -15.90 -3.83
N ALA A 145 -0.98 -15.86 -2.50
CA ALA A 145 -0.03 -15.01 -1.79
C ALA A 145 1.43 -15.31 -2.22
N LYS A 146 1.80 -16.59 -2.35
CA LYS A 146 3.13 -16.98 -2.83
C LYS A 146 3.41 -16.50 -4.25
N MET A 147 2.41 -16.57 -5.13
CA MET A 147 2.51 -16.02 -6.49
C MET A 147 2.77 -14.50 -6.45
N LEU A 148 2.09 -13.77 -5.57
CA LEU A 148 2.30 -12.32 -5.42
C LEU A 148 3.71 -12.01 -4.91
N PHE A 149 4.23 -12.74 -3.91
CA PHE A 149 5.62 -12.56 -3.45
C PHE A 149 6.62 -12.81 -4.57
N ASN A 150 6.45 -13.89 -5.36
CA ASN A 150 7.32 -14.15 -6.50
C ASN A 150 7.27 -12.99 -7.54
N LYS A 151 6.08 -12.40 -7.76
CA LYS A 151 5.98 -11.23 -8.66
C LYS A 151 6.71 -10.02 -8.10
N LEU A 152 6.63 -9.77 -6.80
CA LEU A 152 7.38 -8.69 -6.14
C LEU A 152 8.90 -8.90 -6.23
N GLU A 153 9.38 -10.14 -6.07
CA GLU A 153 10.80 -10.48 -6.26
C GLU A 153 11.27 -10.23 -7.71
N GLN A 154 10.44 -10.56 -8.70
CA GLN A 154 10.72 -10.27 -10.11
C GLN A 154 10.84 -8.74 -10.36
N ILE A 155 10.01 -7.92 -9.71
CA ILE A 155 10.10 -6.45 -9.82
C ILE A 155 11.44 -5.97 -9.27
N LEU A 156 11.91 -6.50 -8.14
CA LEU A 156 13.20 -6.14 -7.56
C LEU A 156 14.40 -6.59 -8.39
N ALA A 157 14.27 -7.72 -9.08
CA ALA A 157 15.34 -8.27 -9.93
C ALA A 157 15.49 -7.55 -11.27
N SER A 158 14.49 -6.78 -11.67
CA SER A 158 14.45 -6.09 -12.97
C SER A 158 14.59 -4.59 -12.79
N GLN A 159 15.25 -3.94 -13.76
CA GLN A 159 15.31 -2.48 -13.84
C GLN A 159 14.55 -2.01 -15.08
N GLN A 160 13.87 -0.88 -14.98
CA GLN A 160 13.32 -0.19 -16.14
C GLN A 160 14.06 1.12 -16.34
N LYS A 161 14.32 1.46 -17.60
CA LYS A 161 14.93 2.74 -18.00
C LYS A 161 14.14 3.33 -19.15
N ASN A 162 13.95 4.64 -19.13
CA ASN A 162 13.23 5.40 -20.15
C ASN A 162 11.79 4.89 -20.38
N VAL A 163 11.10 4.57 -19.29
CA VAL A 163 9.69 4.17 -19.33
C VAL A 163 8.88 5.20 -18.56
N ASN A 164 7.97 5.83 -19.27
CA ASN A 164 7.07 6.84 -18.73
C ASN A 164 6.09 6.22 -17.74
N SER A 165 5.51 7.06 -16.91
CA SER A 165 4.35 6.71 -16.09
C SER A 165 3.08 7.24 -16.73
N ASN A 166 2.03 6.43 -16.79
CA ASN A 166 0.68 6.89 -17.11
C ASN A 166 -0.29 6.41 -16.02
N ILE A 167 -0.10 6.97 -14.84
CA ILE A 167 -0.87 6.61 -13.65
C ILE A 167 -2.37 6.80 -13.85
N SER A 168 -2.78 7.86 -14.55
CA SER A 168 -4.20 8.16 -14.79
C SER A 168 -4.87 7.07 -15.60
N LYS A 169 -4.27 6.70 -16.73
CA LYS A 169 -4.76 5.61 -17.60
C LYS A 169 -4.80 4.29 -16.86
N ALA A 170 -3.72 3.97 -16.13
CA ALA A 170 -3.61 2.73 -15.36
C ALA A 170 -4.68 2.65 -14.26
N LEU A 171 -4.88 3.73 -13.49
CA LEU A 171 -5.89 3.75 -12.43
C LEU A 171 -7.31 3.63 -12.99
N HIS A 172 -7.63 4.27 -14.13
CA HIS A 172 -8.92 4.09 -14.80
C HIS A 172 -9.15 2.63 -15.21
N GLN A 173 -8.18 2.02 -15.89
CA GLN A 173 -8.27 0.64 -16.33
C GLN A 173 -8.40 -0.34 -15.15
N ILE A 174 -7.62 -0.13 -14.09
CA ILE A 174 -7.68 -0.96 -12.89
C ILE A 174 -9.02 -0.78 -12.18
N ALA A 175 -9.55 0.46 -12.08
CA ALA A 175 -10.84 0.74 -11.44
C ALA A 175 -12.02 0.00 -12.07
N GLU A 176 -11.95 -0.31 -13.37
CA GLU A 176 -12.95 -1.10 -14.08
C GLU A 176 -12.89 -2.60 -13.74
N THR A 177 -11.71 -3.08 -13.33
CA THR A 177 -11.47 -4.51 -13.07
C THR A 177 -11.69 -4.91 -11.62
N ILE A 178 -11.63 -3.95 -10.69
CA ILE A 178 -11.75 -4.23 -9.26
C ILE A 178 -13.20 -4.29 -8.80
N HIS A 179 -13.47 -5.23 -7.90
CA HIS A 179 -14.76 -5.31 -7.22
C HIS A 179 -15.05 -4.06 -6.39
N GLN A 180 -16.25 -3.52 -6.50
CA GLN A 180 -16.70 -2.38 -5.69
C GLN A 180 -16.44 -2.60 -4.18
N ARG A 181 -16.30 -1.50 -3.43
CA ARG A 181 -16.06 -1.50 -1.98
C ARG A 181 -14.78 -2.23 -1.55
N SER A 182 -13.74 -2.14 -2.39
CA SER A 182 -12.40 -2.65 -2.05
C SER A 182 -11.54 -1.57 -1.41
N LEU A 183 -10.53 -1.99 -0.66
CA LEU A 183 -9.41 -1.15 -0.28
C LEU A 183 -8.42 -1.09 -1.42
N VAL A 184 -8.09 0.11 -1.89
CA VAL A 184 -7.11 0.34 -2.96
C VAL A 184 -5.93 1.11 -2.37
N ILE A 185 -4.74 0.56 -2.49
CA ILE A 185 -3.50 1.16 -2.00
C ILE A 185 -2.58 1.37 -3.19
N VAL A 186 -2.18 2.61 -3.44
CA VAL A 186 -1.34 3.00 -4.58
C VAL A 186 0.01 3.49 -4.08
N PHE A 187 1.09 2.94 -4.63
CA PHE A 187 2.46 3.39 -4.41
C PHE A 187 2.99 4.04 -5.69
N SER A 188 3.27 5.33 -5.64
CA SER A 188 3.84 6.12 -6.73
C SER A 188 4.50 7.37 -6.15
N ASP A 189 5.31 8.07 -6.93
CA ASP A 189 5.79 9.43 -6.58
C ASP A 189 4.84 10.52 -7.06
N PHE A 190 3.81 10.12 -7.82
CA PHE A 190 2.78 11.02 -8.40
C PHE A 190 3.34 12.22 -9.18
N MET A 191 4.61 12.17 -9.59
CA MET A 191 5.31 13.26 -10.30
C MET A 191 5.02 13.22 -11.80
N GLN A 192 3.76 13.33 -12.20
CA GLN A 192 3.35 13.30 -13.60
C GLN A 192 2.80 14.66 -14.06
N SER A 193 3.12 15.06 -15.31
CA SER A 193 2.49 16.20 -15.96
C SER A 193 1.04 15.89 -16.31
N GLY A 194 0.08 16.72 -15.88
CA GLY A 194 -1.34 16.56 -16.19
C GLY A 194 -2.19 16.20 -14.97
N ASN A 195 -2.26 17.10 -14.00
CA ASN A 195 -3.02 16.91 -12.76
C ASN A 195 -4.51 16.58 -12.95
N ASP A 196 -5.15 17.07 -13.99
CA ASP A 196 -6.59 16.91 -14.20
C ASP A 196 -6.95 15.45 -14.48
N ASP A 197 -6.14 14.73 -15.23
CA ASP A 197 -6.38 13.33 -15.56
C ASP A 197 -6.23 12.42 -14.33
N LEU A 198 -5.23 12.69 -13.47
CA LEU A 198 -5.07 11.96 -12.20
C LEU A 198 -6.28 12.15 -11.29
N HIS A 199 -6.78 13.39 -11.21
CA HIS A 199 -7.95 13.69 -10.38
C HIS A 199 -9.21 12.95 -10.86
N ALA A 200 -9.41 12.85 -12.18
CA ALA A 200 -10.51 12.08 -12.77
C ALA A 200 -10.39 10.58 -12.44
N ALA A 201 -9.19 10.02 -12.50
CA ALA A 201 -8.95 8.62 -12.15
C ALA A 201 -9.20 8.33 -10.66
N LEU A 202 -8.78 9.21 -9.76
CA LEU A 202 -9.06 9.12 -8.33
C LEU A 202 -10.56 9.23 -8.03
N GLN A 203 -11.26 10.12 -8.73
CA GLN A 203 -12.71 10.25 -8.63
C GLN A 203 -13.42 8.98 -9.09
N HIS A 204 -12.96 8.34 -10.17
CA HIS A 204 -13.49 7.07 -10.64
C HIS A 204 -13.37 5.96 -9.59
N LEU A 205 -12.22 5.82 -8.93
CA LEU A 205 -12.06 4.89 -7.83
C LEU A 205 -13.05 5.17 -6.68
N LYS A 206 -13.27 6.43 -6.33
CA LYS A 206 -14.23 6.81 -5.28
C LYS A 206 -15.68 6.58 -5.68
N TYR A 207 -16.02 6.78 -6.95
CA TYR A 207 -17.36 6.49 -7.47
C TYR A 207 -17.74 5.01 -7.26
N ASN A 208 -16.81 4.10 -7.43
CA ASN A 208 -16.96 2.67 -7.16
C ASN A 208 -16.95 2.32 -5.66
N LYS A 209 -17.00 3.33 -4.78
CA LYS A 209 -17.03 3.22 -3.31
C LYS A 209 -15.80 2.52 -2.72
N HIS A 210 -14.64 2.65 -3.39
CA HIS A 210 -13.38 2.16 -2.82
C HIS A 210 -12.90 3.07 -1.68
N GLU A 211 -12.28 2.45 -0.68
CA GLU A 211 -11.40 3.16 0.24
C GLU A 211 -10.03 3.26 -0.43
N VAL A 212 -9.55 4.48 -0.64
CA VAL A 212 -8.32 4.72 -1.42
C VAL A 212 -7.26 5.33 -0.51
N ILE A 213 -6.05 4.79 -0.58
CA ILE A 213 -4.87 5.26 0.14
C ILE A 213 -3.74 5.43 -0.87
N LEU A 214 -3.16 6.61 -0.91
CA LEU A 214 -2.02 6.93 -1.75
C LEU A 214 -0.76 7.03 -0.89
N PHE A 215 0.26 6.24 -1.23
CA PHE A 215 1.60 6.40 -0.69
C PHE A 215 2.42 7.21 -1.69
N ASP A 216 2.62 8.49 -1.37
CA ASP A 216 3.47 9.42 -2.11
C ASP A 216 4.93 9.20 -1.69
N VAL A 217 5.67 8.42 -2.51
CA VAL A 217 7.01 7.93 -2.19
C VAL A 217 8.06 8.83 -2.82
N LYS A 218 8.84 9.53 -2.00
CA LYS A 218 9.85 10.49 -2.47
C LYS A 218 11.19 10.36 -1.75
N ASP A 219 12.26 10.70 -2.47
CA ASP A 219 13.56 10.91 -1.84
C ASP A 219 13.60 12.28 -1.13
N LYS A 220 14.06 12.28 0.13
CA LYS A 220 14.10 13.50 0.92
C LYS A 220 15.10 14.50 0.39
N ASN A 221 16.31 14.06 0.09
CA ASN A 221 17.41 14.96 -0.20
C ASN A 221 17.31 15.51 -1.62
N ALA A 222 17.14 14.64 -2.60
CA ALA A 222 17.11 15.05 -4.00
C ALA A 222 15.77 15.68 -4.42
N GLU A 223 14.64 15.10 -4.01
CA GLU A 223 13.32 15.53 -4.48
C GLU A 223 12.66 16.54 -3.54
N LEU A 224 12.65 16.31 -2.21
CA LEU A 224 11.94 17.21 -1.30
C LEU A 224 12.76 18.44 -0.89
N LEU A 225 14.09 18.31 -0.73
CA LEU A 225 14.96 19.41 -0.28
C LEU A 225 15.78 20.02 -1.41
N PHE A 226 15.84 19.35 -2.56
CA PHE A 226 16.72 19.72 -3.68
C PHE A 226 18.14 20.02 -3.19
N ASP A 227 18.67 19.11 -2.36
CA ASP A 227 19.96 19.27 -1.67
C ASP A 227 21.10 18.74 -2.53
N PHE A 228 21.56 19.56 -3.46
CA PHE A 228 22.70 19.28 -4.32
C PHE A 228 23.86 20.20 -3.97
N LYS A 229 25.09 19.69 -4.11
CA LYS A 229 26.30 20.50 -3.94
C LYS A 229 26.30 21.65 -4.95
N ASN A 230 26.90 22.79 -4.59
CA ASN A 230 27.02 23.96 -5.48
C ASN A 230 28.07 23.77 -6.59
N ARG A 231 27.72 22.96 -7.58
CA ARG A 231 28.48 22.68 -8.81
C ARG A 231 27.56 22.43 -9.98
N PRO A 232 28.00 22.55 -11.23
CA PRO A 232 27.17 22.17 -12.38
C PRO A 232 26.83 20.69 -12.35
N TYR A 233 25.56 20.38 -12.60
CA TYR A 233 25.06 19.04 -12.80
C TYR A 233 24.44 18.89 -14.19
N GLN A 234 24.50 17.70 -14.70
CA GLN A 234 23.67 17.27 -15.82
C GLN A 234 22.54 16.42 -15.22
N PHE A 235 21.36 17.00 -15.16
CA PHE A 235 20.16 16.28 -14.80
C PHE A 235 19.68 15.49 -16.01
N ILE A 236 19.25 14.28 -15.79
CA ILE A 236 18.71 13.39 -16.81
C ILE A 236 17.30 13.03 -16.34
N ASP A 237 16.33 13.34 -17.17
CA ASP A 237 14.98 12.87 -16.93
C ASP A 237 14.95 11.35 -17.06
N SER A 238 14.51 10.66 -16.02
CA SER A 238 14.51 9.20 -15.96
C SER A 238 13.51 8.57 -16.94
N GLU A 239 12.49 9.32 -17.34
CA GLU A 239 11.41 8.84 -18.21
C GLU A 239 11.70 9.15 -19.69
N SER A 240 11.98 10.40 -20.03
CA SER A 240 12.24 10.82 -21.41
C SER A 240 13.69 10.65 -21.84
N GLY A 241 14.63 10.59 -20.89
CA GLY A 241 16.07 10.58 -21.14
C GLY A 241 16.62 11.96 -21.55
N GLU A 242 15.83 13.02 -21.51
CA GLU A 242 16.29 14.38 -21.78
C GLU A 242 17.36 14.82 -20.79
N LYS A 243 18.35 15.58 -21.29
CA LYS A 243 19.50 16.02 -20.51
C LYS A 243 19.50 17.53 -20.36
N LEU A 244 19.47 18.00 -19.12
CA LEU A 244 19.52 19.42 -18.80
C LEU A 244 20.75 19.74 -17.95
N LYS A 245 21.63 20.62 -18.46
CA LYS A 245 22.80 21.10 -17.71
C LYS A 245 22.44 22.40 -17.00
N LEU A 246 22.54 22.41 -15.68
CA LEU A 246 22.23 23.58 -14.88
C LEU A 246 22.98 23.59 -13.54
N HIS A 247 23.01 24.76 -12.92
CA HIS A 247 23.43 24.92 -11.53
C HIS A 247 22.20 24.74 -10.61
N PRO A 248 22.22 23.78 -9.67
CA PRO A 248 21.07 23.53 -8.80
C PRO A 248 20.54 24.75 -8.08
N ASN A 249 21.46 25.61 -7.56
CA ASN A 249 21.07 26.80 -6.83
C ASN A 249 20.29 27.81 -7.67
N ALA A 250 20.48 27.83 -8.99
CA ALA A 250 19.77 28.77 -9.88
C ALA A 250 18.27 28.41 -10.05
N VAL A 251 17.91 27.16 -9.83
CA VAL A 251 16.53 26.65 -10.07
C VAL A 251 15.86 26.16 -8.80
N LYS A 252 16.59 26.03 -7.69
CA LYS A 252 16.12 25.46 -6.43
C LYS A 252 14.82 26.10 -5.93
N ASP A 253 14.79 27.42 -5.84
CA ASP A 253 13.63 28.15 -5.30
C ASP A 253 12.39 27.95 -6.18
N ASN A 254 12.55 27.98 -7.50
CA ASN A 254 11.47 27.76 -8.44
C ASN A 254 10.98 26.31 -8.37
N TYR A 255 11.89 25.34 -8.26
CA TYR A 255 11.54 23.93 -8.12
C TYR A 255 10.75 23.68 -6.83
N LEU A 256 11.26 24.16 -5.69
CA LEU A 256 10.60 23.97 -4.39
C LEU A 256 9.21 24.61 -4.37
N LYS A 257 9.06 25.80 -4.95
CA LYS A 257 7.77 26.46 -5.07
C LYS A 257 6.78 25.65 -5.91
N ALA A 258 7.23 25.17 -7.07
CA ALA A 258 6.39 24.33 -7.95
C ALA A 258 5.99 23.01 -7.27
N LEU A 259 6.93 22.40 -6.52
CA LEU A 259 6.67 21.18 -5.75
C LEU A 259 5.63 21.45 -4.64
N GLU A 260 5.76 22.56 -3.90
CA GLU A 260 4.83 22.92 -2.84
C GLU A 260 3.41 23.16 -3.39
N GLU A 261 3.30 23.88 -4.51
CA GLU A 261 2.03 24.10 -5.19
C GLU A 261 1.39 22.77 -5.65
N TYR A 262 2.18 21.90 -6.25
CA TYR A 262 1.73 20.57 -6.66
C TYR A 262 1.24 19.72 -5.48
N GLU A 263 2.05 19.62 -4.42
CA GLU A 263 1.68 18.86 -3.21
C GLU A 263 0.42 19.42 -2.53
N ALA A 264 0.27 20.76 -2.51
CA ALA A 264 -0.92 21.39 -1.96
C ALA A 264 -2.17 21.04 -2.78
N GLN A 265 -2.09 21.04 -4.10
CA GLN A 265 -3.18 20.63 -5.00
C GLN A 265 -3.54 19.17 -4.81
N LEU A 266 -2.55 18.26 -4.80
CA LEU A 266 -2.78 16.82 -4.59
C LEU A 266 -3.46 16.58 -3.22
N LYS A 267 -2.96 17.21 -2.17
CA LYS A 267 -3.53 17.13 -0.81
C LYS A 267 -4.96 17.64 -0.77
N LEU A 268 -5.24 18.79 -1.42
CA LEU A 268 -6.59 19.36 -1.48
C LEU A 268 -7.58 18.37 -2.12
N LYS A 269 -7.21 17.79 -3.27
CA LYS A 269 -8.04 16.82 -3.99
C LYS A 269 -8.22 15.51 -3.20
N CYS A 270 -7.18 15.01 -2.57
CA CYS A 270 -7.28 13.84 -1.69
C CYS A 270 -8.27 14.11 -0.53
N THR A 271 -8.20 15.30 0.09
CA THR A 271 -9.13 15.70 1.14
C THR A 271 -10.57 15.80 0.62
N GLN A 272 -10.76 16.44 -0.55
CA GLN A 272 -12.07 16.58 -1.19
C GLN A 272 -12.74 15.23 -1.50
N TYR A 273 -11.96 14.24 -1.94
CA TYR A 273 -12.47 12.90 -2.28
C TYR A 273 -12.39 11.90 -1.11
N HIS A 274 -12.05 12.34 0.11
CA HIS A 274 -11.83 11.46 1.25
C HIS A 274 -10.85 10.30 0.93
N ILE A 275 -9.72 10.66 0.32
CA ILE A 275 -8.60 9.78 0.04
C ILE A 275 -7.52 10.02 1.08
N GLU A 276 -6.97 8.97 1.67
CA GLU A 276 -5.87 9.07 2.60
C GLU A 276 -4.56 9.23 1.82
N LEU A 277 -3.86 10.35 2.03
CA LEU A 277 -2.54 10.61 1.44
C LEU A 277 -1.46 10.42 2.51
N VAL A 278 -0.59 9.44 2.30
CA VAL A 278 0.54 9.10 3.17
C VAL A 278 1.83 9.55 2.51
N LYS A 279 2.51 10.55 3.07
CA LYS A 279 3.83 10.98 2.61
C LYS A 279 4.89 10.00 3.09
N ALA A 280 5.51 9.30 2.17
CA ALA A 280 6.52 8.27 2.42
C ALA A 280 7.90 8.76 1.94
N SER A 281 8.69 9.33 2.85
CA SER A 281 10.07 9.69 2.53
C SER A 281 11.01 8.52 2.77
N LEU A 282 11.89 8.24 1.81
CA LEU A 282 12.88 7.15 1.89
C LEU A 282 13.82 7.27 3.08
N SER A 283 14.10 8.49 3.56
CA SER A 283 14.93 8.73 4.75
C SER A 283 14.24 8.42 6.07
N ASN A 284 12.92 8.25 6.06
CA ASN A 284 12.17 7.88 7.26
C ASN A 284 12.24 6.38 7.46
N ASN A 285 12.21 5.96 8.72
CA ASN A 285 12.18 4.53 9.03
C ASN A 285 10.94 3.89 8.38
N PHE A 286 11.17 2.91 7.52
CA PHE A 286 10.17 2.16 6.79
C PHE A 286 9.02 1.68 7.70
N THR A 287 9.37 1.14 8.86
CA THR A 287 8.40 0.65 9.83
C THR A 287 7.53 1.77 10.39
N GLN A 288 8.08 2.98 10.58
CA GLN A 288 7.32 4.12 11.11
C GLN A 288 6.28 4.64 10.11
N ILE A 289 6.54 4.54 8.82
CA ILE A 289 5.58 4.93 7.78
C ILE A 289 4.40 3.96 7.71
N LEU A 290 4.68 2.65 7.77
CA LEU A 290 3.64 1.62 7.70
C LEU A 290 2.88 1.42 9.02
N LEU A 291 3.52 1.66 10.14
CA LEU A 291 2.99 1.40 11.48
C LEU A 291 1.61 2.05 11.73
N PRO A 292 1.41 3.36 11.50
CA PRO A 292 0.12 4.00 11.73
C PRO A 292 -1.00 3.37 10.93
N PHE A 293 -0.69 3.00 9.68
CA PHE A 293 -1.63 2.34 8.79
C PHE A 293 -1.99 0.92 9.29
N LEU A 294 -1.00 0.12 9.65
CA LEU A 294 -1.21 -1.23 10.19
C LEU A 294 -1.99 -1.20 11.52
N MET A 295 -1.73 -0.18 12.37
CA MET A 295 -2.45 0.02 13.64
C MET A 295 -3.92 0.42 13.43
N LYS A 296 -4.17 1.35 12.52
CA LYS A 296 -5.52 1.82 12.20
C LYS A 296 -6.39 0.64 11.74
N ARG A 297 -5.84 -0.21 10.90
CA ARG A 297 -6.52 -1.40 10.39
C ARG A 297 -6.75 -2.50 11.44
N ASN A 298 -5.84 -2.64 12.38
CA ASN A 298 -6.01 -3.63 13.47
C ASN A 298 -7.09 -3.21 14.51
N LYS A 299 -7.47 -1.91 14.54
CA LYS A 299 -8.52 -1.37 15.43
C LYS A 299 -9.92 -1.38 14.82
N ILE A 300 -10.04 -1.63 13.51
CA ILE A 300 -11.33 -1.61 12.77
C ILE A 300 -12.04 -2.98 12.79
N LYS A 301 -11.43 -3.98 13.46
CA LYS A 301 -12.09 -5.29 13.70
C LYS A 301 -12.62 -5.41 15.11
#